data_21f5a10dc0964fbb96e7d8f8150e7402
#
_entry.id   21f5a10dc0964fbb96e7d8f8150e7402
#
_cell.length_a   1.000
_cell.length_b   1.000
_cell.length_c   1.000
_cell.angle_alpha   90.00
_cell.angle_beta   90.00
_cell.angle_gamma   90.00
#
_symmetry.space_group_name_H-M   'P 1'
#
loop_
_entity.id
_entity.type
_entity.pdbx_description
1 polymer ?
#
loop_
_entity_poly.entity_id
_entity_poly.type
_entity_poly.pdbx_seq_one_letter_code
_entity_poly.pdbx_strand_id
1 'polypeptide(L)'
;MPINEELKYSMKLRSLYYLYEKGLTQTEIAKRLNISRVTLSKWLEEAKAENMIKFQIVDVKGELPLLHLEEEMKELFGLRDVKVINSENTDDSGTMWKLATHGAPYFQQLVRSDMKIGLTWGRTLNAMISELPKSYDARNLSVYTLVGSVSGSAAFQPNILAQNLLNKFSGSLKIITAPFLCPTEQLCRDFRKMKDVAGILDHAKDFDMTLVGIGEEPMDPDAALSDYPFDTEMIRDLIANGAVGDICGNFFDIDGNLCDTAIGNRILSVDIRELPKHKMVVGIGGGSRKVRSILGALHGGYLDILITDSRTAMAVVEMEKQYRAK
;
A
#
# COMPACT_ATOMS: atom_id res chain seq x y z
N MET A 1 31.84 -17.05 -42.77
CA MET A 1 32.35 -18.28 -42.13
C MET A 1 31.78 -18.38 -40.74
N PRO A 2 31.28 -19.52 -40.29
CA PRO A 2 30.86 -19.69 -38.91
C PRO A 2 32.08 -19.46 -38.01
N ILE A 3 31.91 -18.62 -36.99
CA ILE A 3 32.96 -18.36 -35.99
C ILE A 3 33.15 -19.67 -35.23
N ASN A 4 34.40 -20.14 -35.17
CA ASN A 4 34.80 -21.33 -34.40
C ASN A 4 34.36 -21.13 -32.92
N GLU A 5 33.85 -22.17 -32.26
CA GLU A 5 33.35 -22.11 -30.89
C GLU A 5 34.41 -21.60 -29.89
N GLU A 6 35.66 -21.99 -30.06
CA GLU A 6 36.78 -21.48 -29.25
C GLU A 6 36.97 -19.96 -29.40
N LEU A 7 36.89 -19.47 -30.63
CA LEU A 7 36.98 -18.04 -30.89
C LEU A 7 35.75 -17.29 -30.30
N LYS A 8 34.56 -17.87 -30.44
CA LYS A 8 33.34 -17.33 -29.86
C LYS A 8 33.42 -17.23 -28.33
N TYR A 9 33.92 -18.29 -27.68
CA TYR A 9 34.14 -18.29 -26.21
C TYR A 9 35.15 -17.20 -25.81
N SER A 10 36.30 -17.09 -26.48
CA SER A 10 37.29 -16.05 -26.21
C SER A 10 36.72 -14.64 -26.38
N MET A 11 35.89 -14.43 -27.39
CA MET A 11 35.24 -13.13 -27.64
C MET A 11 34.20 -12.80 -26.56
N LYS A 12 33.38 -13.76 -26.11
CA LYS A 12 32.49 -13.61 -24.97
C LYS A 12 33.26 -13.20 -23.70
N LEU A 13 34.33 -13.92 -23.38
CA LEU A 13 35.17 -13.65 -22.21
C LEU A 13 35.76 -12.24 -22.24
N ARG A 14 36.29 -11.82 -23.41
CA ARG A 14 36.83 -10.46 -23.61
C ARG A 14 35.73 -9.41 -23.48
N SER A 15 34.52 -9.69 -23.96
CA SER A 15 33.36 -8.79 -23.82
C SER A 15 33.01 -8.57 -22.36
N LEU A 16 32.95 -9.63 -21.56
CA LEU A 16 32.72 -9.55 -20.11
C LEU A 16 33.85 -8.79 -19.41
N TYR A 17 35.11 -9.08 -19.72
CA TYR A 17 36.25 -8.36 -19.15
C TYR A 17 36.20 -6.85 -19.43
N TYR A 18 35.92 -6.47 -20.67
CA TYR A 18 35.82 -5.04 -21.02
C TYR A 18 34.61 -4.36 -20.36
N LEU A 19 33.48 -5.05 -20.24
CA LEU A 19 32.28 -4.50 -19.64
C LEU A 19 32.44 -4.32 -18.13
N TYR A 20 32.85 -5.37 -17.42
CA TYR A 20 32.80 -5.42 -15.97
C TYR A 20 34.10 -5.04 -15.27
N GLU A 21 35.26 -5.33 -15.88
CA GLU A 21 36.58 -5.00 -15.31
C GLU A 21 37.09 -3.64 -15.79
N LYS A 22 36.79 -3.28 -17.04
CA LYS A 22 37.29 -2.03 -17.65
C LYS A 22 36.24 -0.95 -17.71
N GLY A 23 34.96 -1.24 -17.40
CA GLY A 23 33.88 -0.28 -17.40
C GLY A 23 33.55 0.34 -18.77
N LEU A 24 33.91 -0.34 -19.85
CA LEU A 24 33.63 0.16 -21.20
C LEU A 24 32.14 -0.01 -21.54
N THR A 25 31.62 0.92 -22.31
CA THR A 25 30.26 0.83 -22.85
C THR A 25 30.15 -0.26 -23.92
N GLN A 26 28.94 -0.80 -24.10
CA GLN A 26 28.71 -1.80 -25.16
C GLN A 26 29.10 -1.28 -26.56
N THR A 27 28.95 0.01 -26.82
CA THR A 27 29.35 0.62 -28.10
C THR A 27 30.86 0.61 -28.29
N GLU A 28 31.64 0.94 -27.27
CA GLU A 28 33.09 0.90 -27.29
C GLU A 28 33.64 -0.55 -27.45
N ILE A 29 33.00 -1.49 -26.75
CA ILE A 29 33.36 -2.91 -26.83
C ILE A 29 33.07 -3.45 -28.23
N ALA A 30 31.90 -3.18 -28.80
CA ALA A 30 31.55 -3.62 -30.15
C ALA A 30 32.55 -3.09 -31.18
N LYS A 31 32.92 -1.79 -31.09
CA LYS A 31 33.94 -1.17 -31.95
C LYS A 31 35.32 -1.84 -31.75
N ARG A 32 35.72 -2.07 -30.50
CA ARG A 32 37.03 -2.65 -30.17
C ARG A 32 37.19 -4.09 -30.64
N LEU A 33 36.11 -4.87 -30.57
CA LEU A 33 36.07 -6.26 -31.02
C LEU A 33 35.68 -6.42 -32.47
N ASN A 34 35.41 -5.32 -33.16
CA ASN A 34 34.98 -5.30 -34.58
C ASN A 34 33.75 -6.17 -34.84
N ILE A 35 32.73 -6.04 -33.98
CA ILE A 35 31.43 -6.73 -34.07
C ILE A 35 30.28 -5.74 -34.00
N SER A 36 29.08 -6.19 -34.39
CA SER A 36 27.88 -5.37 -34.21
C SER A 36 27.47 -5.31 -32.75
N ARG A 37 26.82 -4.22 -32.34
CA ARG A 37 26.25 -4.10 -30.99
C ARG A 37 25.19 -5.18 -30.69
N VAL A 38 24.45 -5.60 -31.72
CA VAL A 38 23.49 -6.71 -31.62
C VAL A 38 24.19 -8.03 -31.31
N THR A 39 25.28 -8.30 -31.99
CA THR A 39 26.11 -9.49 -31.74
C THR A 39 26.68 -9.48 -30.33
N LEU A 40 27.17 -8.33 -29.86
CA LEU A 40 27.66 -8.18 -28.49
C LEU A 40 26.60 -8.45 -27.47
N SER A 41 25.39 -7.83 -27.61
CA SER A 41 24.27 -8.03 -26.70
C SER A 41 23.90 -9.51 -26.60
N LYS A 42 23.79 -10.20 -27.74
CA LYS A 42 23.50 -11.63 -27.78
C LYS A 42 24.58 -12.44 -27.03
N TRP A 43 25.86 -12.13 -27.23
CA TRP A 43 26.94 -12.82 -26.53
C TRP A 43 26.96 -12.57 -25.03
N LEU A 44 26.60 -11.39 -24.57
CA LEU A 44 26.47 -11.08 -23.15
C LEU A 44 25.30 -11.87 -22.51
N GLU A 45 24.21 -12.02 -23.22
CA GLU A 45 23.06 -12.85 -22.76
C GLU A 45 23.44 -14.34 -22.73
N GLU A 46 24.07 -14.85 -23.79
CA GLU A 46 24.57 -16.22 -23.81
C GLU A 46 25.56 -16.47 -22.67
N ALA A 47 26.49 -15.56 -22.42
CA ALA A 47 27.47 -15.69 -21.34
C ALA A 47 26.86 -15.75 -19.97
N LYS A 48 25.73 -15.00 -19.73
CA LYS A 48 24.93 -15.11 -18.49
C LYS A 48 24.28 -16.49 -18.38
N ALA A 49 23.64 -16.95 -19.45
CA ALA A 49 23.00 -18.27 -19.49
C ALA A 49 23.99 -19.43 -19.29
N GLU A 50 25.22 -19.27 -19.78
CA GLU A 50 26.33 -20.24 -19.62
C GLU A 50 27.05 -20.12 -18.26
N ASN A 51 26.56 -19.28 -17.34
CA ASN A 51 27.18 -19.03 -16.04
C ASN A 51 28.67 -18.56 -16.12
N MET A 52 29.08 -17.91 -17.22
CA MET A 52 30.41 -17.32 -17.35
C MET A 52 30.64 -16.12 -16.44
N ILE A 53 29.54 -15.57 -15.88
CA ILE A 53 29.56 -14.45 -14.93
C ILE A 53 28.59 -14.74 -13.78
N LYS A 54 29.02 -14.42 -12.58
CA LYS A 54 28.19 -14.45 -11.37
C LYS A 54 28.20 -13.08 -10.74
N PHE A 55 27.02 -12.60 -10.36
CA PHE A 55 26.87 -11.36 -9.61
C PHE A 55 26.58 -11.68 -8.15
N GLN A 56 27.15 -10.91 -7.26
CA GLN A 56 26.82 -10.92 -5.85
C GLN A 56 26.43 -9.49 -5.43
N ILE A 57 25.24 -9.35 -4.91
CA ILE A 57 24.81 -8.09 -4.28
C ILE A 57 25.32 -8.13 -2.83
N VAL A 58 26.14 -7.14 -2.47
CA VAL A 58 26.62 -6.97 -1.10
C VAL A 58 25.66 -6.02 -0.38
N ASP A 59 24.84 -6.58 0.48
CA ASP A 59 23.89 -5.82 1.30
C ASP A 59 24.57 -5.35 2.59
N VAL A 60 25.08 -4.14 2.58
CA VAL A 60 25.79 -3.55 3.73
C VAL A 60 24.85 -3.03 4.83
N LYS A 61 23.55 -2.93 4.56
CA LYS A 61 22.53 -2.42 5.49
C LYS A 61 21.52 -3.48 5.92
N GLY A 62 21.53 -4.69 5.34
CA GLY A 62 20.57 -5.74 5.62
C GLY A 62 19.17 -5.45 5.06
N GLU A 63 19.05 -4.73 3.95
CA GLU A 63 17.78 -4.40 3.30
C GLU A 63 17.31 -5.45 2.29
N LEU A 64 18.22 -6.30 1.80
CA LEU A 64 17.92 -7.30 0.77
C LEU A 64 16.79 -8.29 1.17
N PRO A 65 16.71 -8.78 2.42
CA PRO A 65 15.59 -9.61 2.84
C PRO A 65 14.24 -8.90 2.76
N LEU A 66 14.20 -7.58 3.02
CA LEU A 66 12.98 -6.78 2.90
C LEU A 66 12.56 -6.65 1.44
N LEU A 67 13.50 -6.41 0.53
CA LEU A 67 13.24 -6.37 -0.92
C LEU A 67 12.69 -7.72 -1.43
N HIS A 68 13.23 -8.85 -0.98
CA HIS A 68 12.70 -10.16 -1.35
C HIS A 68 11.26 -10.33 -0.85
N LEU A 69 10.96 -9.88 0.36
CA LEU A 69 9.62 -9.95 0.93
C LEU A 69 8.63 -9.01 0.21
N GLU A 70 9.08 -7.80 -0.19
CA GLU A 70 8.31 -6.87 -1.01
C GLU A 70 7.92 -7.52 -2.36
N GLU A 71 8.88 -8.15 -3.07
CA GLU A 71 8.63 -8.84 -4.34
C GLU A 71 7.73 -10.07 -4.15
N GLU A 72 7.95 -10.89 -3.12
CA GLU A 72 7.10 -12.05 -2.81
C GLU A 72 5.64 -11.63 -2.58
N MET A 73 5.41 -10.57 -1.81
CA MET A 73 4.06 -10.05 -1.59
C MET A 73 3.42 -9.51 -2.87
N LYS A 74 4.19 -8.82 -3.71
CA LYS A 74 3.70 -8.33 -5.01
C LYS A 74 3.24 -9.47 -5.91
N GLU A 75 4.04 -10.54 -5.99
CA GLU A 75 3.72 -11.72 -6.80
C GLU A 75 2.52 -12.49 -6.25
N LEU A 76 2.46 -12.69 -4.93
CA LEU A 76 1.38 -13.44 -4.28
C LEU A 76 0.00 -12.78 -4.42
N PHE A 77 -0.06 -11.46 -4.30
CA PHE A 77 -1.31 -10.71 -4.22
C PHE A 77 -1.58 -9.81 -5.43
N GLY A 78 -0.69 -9.79 -6.42
CA GLY A 78 -0.85 -8.95 -7.61
C GLY A 78 -0.75 -7.45 -7.33
N LEU A 79 -0.03 -7.05 -6.28
CA LEU A 79 0.12 -5.66 -5.91
C LEU A 79 1.03 -4.91 -6.90
N ARG A 80 0.72 -3.64 -7.12
CA ARG A 80 1.54 -2.74 -7.92
C ARG A 80 2.88 -2.45 -7.25
N ASP A 81 2.87 -2.26 -5.92
CA ASP A 81 4.06 -2.08 -5.12
C ASP A 81 3.82 -2.42 -3.65
N VAL A 82 4.89 -2.75 -2.94
CA VAL A 82 4.87 -2.99 -1.49
C VAL A 82 6.05 -2.29 -0.86
N LYS A 83 5.82 -1.59 0.25
CA LYS A 83 6.90 -1.06 1.09
C LYS A 83 6.91 -1.76 2.43
N VAL A 84 7.94 -2.56 2.66
CA VAL A 84 8.16 -3.26 3.92
C VAL A 84 9.18 -2.50 4.76
N ILE A 85 8.81 -2.19 6.00
CA ILE A 85 9.63 -1.43 6.95
C ILE A 85 10.13 -2.38 8.04
N ASN A 86 11.42 -2.37 8.31
CA ASN A 86 12.01 -3.21 9.36
C ASN A 86 11.42 -2.88 10.72
N SER A 87 10.73 -3.86 11.34
CA SER A 87 10.11 -3.75 12.66
C SER A 87 10.71 -4.72 13.69
N GLU A 88 11.88 -5.30 13.41
CA GLU A 88 12.56 -6.17 14.38
C GLU A 88 12.76 -5.46 15.72
N ASN A 89 12.55 -6.21 16.79
CA ASN A 89 12.74 -5.76 18.17
C ASN A 89 11.86 -4.55 18.59
N THR A 90 10.68 -4.40 17.99
CA THR A 90 9.71 -3.37 18.40
C THR A 90 8.41 -3.98 18.91
N ASP A 91 7.75 -3.29 19.84
CA ASP A 91 6.35 -3.51 20.20
C ASP A 91 5.40 -2.86 19.16
N ASP A 92 4.11 -2.96 19.37
CA ASP A 92 3.12 -2.37 18.45
C ASP A 92 3.24 -0.84 18.34
N SER A 93 3.58 -0.15 19.44
CA SER A 93 3.80 1.30 19.44
C SER A 93 5.04 1.68 18.63
N GLY A 94 6.13 0.96 18.83
CA GLY A 94 7.36 1.13 18.05
C GLY A 94 7.18 0.78 16.57
N THR A 95 6.37 -0.24 16.27
CA THR A 95 6.00 -0.61 14.89
C THR A 95 5.24 0.52 14.22
N MET A 96 4.24 1.09 14.89
CA MET A 96 3.47 2.23 14.36
C MET A 96 4.38 3.45 14.11
N TRP A 97 5.30 3.74 15.04
CA TRP A 97 6.27 4.83 14.87
C TRP A 97 7.20 4.59 13.68
N LYS A 98 7.74 3.37 13.51
CA LYS A 98 8.57 3.02 12.35
C LYS A 98 7.79 3.14 11.04
N LEU A 99 6.55 2.64 11.00
CA LEU A 99 5.65 2.79 9.84
C LEU A 99 5.44 4.26 9.49
N ALA A 100 5.22 5.11 10.49
CA ALA A 100 5.06 6.54 10.28
C ALA A 100 6.34 7.18 9.70
N THR A 101 7.47 7.00 10.38
CA THR A 101 8.73 7.66 10.07
C THR A 101 9.33 7.22 8.72
N HIS A 102 9.27 5.91 8.43
CA HIS A 102 9.86 5.35 7.21
C HIS A 102 8.85 5.23 6.06
N GLY A 103 7.55 5.17 6.35
CA GLY A 103 6.49 5.19 5.34
C GLY A 103 6.25 6.58 4.75
N ALA A 104 6.45 7.64 5.55
CA ALA A 104 6.23 9.01 5.08
C ALA A 104 7.11 9.41 3.87
N PRO A 105 8.43 9.13 3.82
CA PRO A 105 9.25 9.42 2.65
C PRO A 105 8.80 8.62 1.40
N TYR A 106 8.39 7.37 1.57
CA TYR A 106 7.87 6.57 0.47
C TYR A 106 6.55 7.13 -0.06
N PHE A 107 5.60 7.44 0.83
CA PHE A 107 4.34 8.08 0.45
C PHE A 107 4.57 9.41 -0.27
N GLN A 108 5.50 10.25 0.23
CA GLN A 108 5.85 11.53 -0.41
C GLN A 108 6.27 11.36 -1.86
N GLN A 109 7.00 10.27 -2.20
CA GLN A 109 7.43 9.99 -3.57
C GLN A 109 6.26 9.64 -4.51
N LEU A 110 5.12 9.23 -3.98
CA LEU A 110 3.92 8.93 -4.78
C LEU A 110 3.11 10.19 -5.12
N VAL A 111 3.23 11.25 -4.29
CA VAL A 111 2.44 12.47 -4.45
C VAL A 111 2.99 13.34 -5.59
N ARG A 112 2.09 13.85 -6.44
CA ARG A 112 2.38 14.76 -7.55
C ARG A 112 1.47 15.98 -7.48
N SER A 113 1.88 17.09 -8.10
CA SER A 113 1.03 18.29 -8.22
C SER A 113 -0.28 17.97 -8.90
N ASP A 114 -1.31 18.74 -8.57
CA ASP A 114 -2.66 18.68 -9.12
C ASP A 114 -3.43 17.37 -8.86
N MET A 115 -2.88 16.47 -8.04
CA MET A 115 -3.55 15.21 -7.69
C MET A 115 -4.82 15.45 -6.87
N LYS A 116 -5.85 14.63 -7.17
CA LYS A 116 -7.03 14.43 -6.33
C LYS A 116 -6.76 13.24 -5.41
N ILE A 117 -6.75 13.48 -4.11
CA ILE A 117 -6.44 12.46 -3.10
C ILE A 117 -7.64 12.23 -2.21
N GLY A 118 -8.16 11.01 -2.22
CA GLY A 118 -9.12 10.53 -1.25
C GLY A 118 -8.40 10.11 0.03
N LEU A 119 -8.94 10.48 1.19
CA LEU A 119 -8.34 10.17 2.48
C LEU A 119 -9.38 9.63 3.45
N THR A 120 -9.01 8.56 4.14
CA THR A 120 -9.80 8.02 5.25
C THR A 120 -9.26 8.52 6.60
N TRP A 121 -9.38 7.76 7.63
CA TRP A 121 -8.84 8.02 8.95
C TRP A 121 -7.93 6.89 9.43
N GLY A 122 -7.35 7.03 10.63
CA GLY A 122 -6.61 5.98 11.31
C GLY A 122 -5.36 6.50 12.02
N ARG A 123 -5.01 5.83 13.13
CA ARG A 123 -3.84 6.19 13.95
C ARG A 123 -2.55 6.16 13.14
N THR A 124 -2.35 5.11 12.36
CA THR A 124 -1.15 4.95 11.54
C THR A 124 -1.07 5.99 10.42
N LEU A 125 -2.23 6.30 9.78
CA LEU A 125 -2.31 7.38 8.80
C LEU A 125 -1.96 8.74 9.40
N ASN A 126 -2.53 9.05 10.56
CA ASN A 126 -2.26 10.31 11.25
C ASN A 126 -0.78 10.43 11.63
N ALA A 127 -0.19 9.36 12.17
CA ALA A 127 1.23 9.33 12.51
C ALA A 127 2.10 9.54 11.25
N MET A 128 1.82 8.85 10.15
CA MET A 128 2.56 9.00 8.90
C MET A 128 2.46 10.42 8.31
N ILE A 129 1.26 11.01 8.29
CA ILE A 129 1.05 12.37 7.81
C ILE A 129 1.80 13.38 8.69
N SER A 130 1.87 13.15 10.00
CA SER A 130 2.60 14.02 10.91
C SER A 130 4.11 14.04 10.63
N GLU A 131 4.68 12.89 10.26
CA GLU A 131 6.10 12.72 9.91
C GLU A 131 6.48 13.26 8.52
N LEU A 132 5.50 13.56 7.66
CA LEU A 132 5.79 14.16 6.36
C LEU A 132 6.52 15.50 6.52
N PRO A 133 7.63 15.73 5.83
CA PRO A 133 8.21 17.07 5.74
C PRO A 133 7.30 18.00 4.95
N LYS A 134 7.42 19.30 5.16
CA LYS A 134 6.79 20.27 4.25
C LYS A 134 7.38 20.10 2.86
N SER A 135 6.54 19.90 1.87
CA SER A 135 6.94 19.72 0.48
C SER A 135 6.53 20.94 -0.35
N TYR A 136 7.46 21.41 -1.16
CA TYR A 136 7.22 22.46 -2.14
C TYR A 136 7.18 21.92 -3.57
N ASP A 137 7.47 20.63 -3.75
CA ASP A 137 7.57 20.00 -5.07
C ASP A 137 6.19 19.59 -5.62
N ALA A 138 5.28 19.18 -4.73
CA ALA A 138 3.90 18.89 -5.09
C ALA A 138 2.96 19.99 -4.55
N ARG A 139 2.15 20.57 -5.43
CA ARG A 139 1.27 21.70 -5.13
C ARG A 139 -0.12 21.51 -5.72
N ASN A 140 -1.05 22.33 -5.27
CA ASN A 140 -2.42 22.37 -5.81
C ASN A 140 -3.16 21.04 -5.67
N LEU A 141 -2.97 20.34 -4.55
CA LEU A 141 -3.69 19.10 -4.29
C LEU A 141 -5.17 19.38 -4.02
N SER A 142 -6.02 18.44 -4.40
CA SER A 142 -7.41 18.42 -3.96
C SER A 142 -7.60 17.22 -3.06
N VAL A 143 -7.76 17.46 -1.75
CA VAL A 143 -7.91 16.39 -0.75
C VAL A 143 -9.39 16.25 -0.37
N TYR A 144 -9.87 15.01 -0.36
CA TYR A 144 -11.27 14.66 -0.10
C TYR A 144 -11.34 13.68 1.06
N THR A 145 -12.21 13.93 2.05
CA THR A 145 -12.51 12.89 3.05
C THR A 145 -13.46 11.87 2.44
N LEU A 146 -13.19 10.58 2.65
CA LEU A 146 -13.98 9.46 2.11
C LEU A 146 -14.93 8.85 3.12
N VAL A 147 -14.92 9.35 4.33
CA VAL A 147 -15.76 8.89 5.45
C VAL A 147 -16.35 10.08 6.17
N GLY A 148 -17.53 9.88 6.76
CA GLY A 148 -18.18 10.89 7.59
C GLY A 148 -17.38 11.19 8.87
N SER A 149 -17.77 12.24 9.58
CA SER A 149 -17.13 12.69 10.82
C SER A 149 -17.42 11.72 11.97
N VAL A 150 -16.43 11.50 12.84
CA VAL A 150 -16.56 10.69 14.07
C VAL A 150 -16.61 11.62 15.27
N SER A 151 -17.43 11.28 16.26
CA SER A 151 -17.39 11.94 17.58
C SER A 151 -16.22 11.35 18.40
N GLY A 152 -15.41 12.18 19.04
CA GLY A 152 -14.30 11.73 19.88
C GLY A 152 -13.02 12.53 19.70
N SER A 153 -11.87 11.87 19.83
CA SER A 153 -10.58 12.54 19.76
C SER A 153 -10.36 13.22 18.41
N ALA A 154 -10.05 14.51 18.44
CA ALA A 154 -9.76 15.31 17.25
C ALA A 154 -8.62 14.74 16.40
N ALA A 155 -7.71 13.96 17.02
CA ALA A 155 -6.53 13.39 16.35
C ALA A 155 -6.85 12.35 15.26
N PHE A 156 -8.08 11.81 15.24
CA PHE A 156 -8.47 10.75 14.28
C PHE A 156 -9.58 11.19 13.33
N GLN A 157 -9.98 12.45 13.37
CA GLN A 157 -11.03 12.94 12.49
C GLN A 157 -10.53 13.08 11.05
N PRO A 158 -11.26 12.59 10.05
CA PRO A 158 -10.81 12.61 8.64
C PRO A 158 -10.52 14.03 8.14
N ASN A 159 -11.31 15.02 8.57
CA ASN A 159 -11.11 16.42 8.21
C ASN A 159 -9.81 17.01 8.79
N ILE A 160 -9.41 16.60 10.00
CA ILE A 160 -8.16 17.03 10.63
C ILE A 160 -6.96 16.39 9.92
N LEU A 161 -7.04 15.09 9.63
CA LEU A 161 -6.00 14.40 8.85
C LEU A 161 -5.80 15.03 7.47
N ALA A 162 -6.91 15.32 6.78
CA ALA A 162 -6.87 15.96 5.47
C ALA A 162 -6.27 17.37 5.53
N GLN A 163 -6.59 18.15 6.57
CA GLN A 163 -5.99 19.46 6.80
C GLN A 163 -4.49 19.34 7.12
N ASN A 164 -4.10 18.35 7.94
CA ASN A 164 -2.68 18.10 8.25
C ASN A 164 -1.89 17.72 6.99
N LEU A 165 -2.47 16.92 6.09
CA LEU A 165 -1.87 16.62 4.80
C LEU A 165 -1.67 17.89 3.97
N LEU A 166 -2.67 18.76 3.89
CA LEU A 166 -2.57 20.03 3.17
C LEU A 166 -1.61 21.05 3.80
N ASN A 167 -1.34 20.92 5.10
CA ASN A 167 -0.30 21.73 5.75
C ASN A 167 1.13 21.32 5.32
N LYS A 168 1.28 20.10 4.78
CA LYS A 168 2.55 19.60 4.22
C LYS A 168 2.68 19.90 2.72
N PHE A 169 1.54 19.90 2.02
CA PHE A 169 1.40 20.24 0.61
C PHE A 169 0.42 21.42 0.49
N SER A 170 0.40 22.15 -0.60
CA SER A 170 -0.62 23.18 -0.81
C SER A 170 -1.81 22.63 -1.58
N GLY A 171 -3.02 23.18 -1.35
CA GLY A 171 -4.19 22.73 -2.10
C GLY A 171 -5.52 23.11 -1.48
N SER A 172 -6.57 22.38 -1.82
CA SER A 172 -7.95 22.58 -1.37
C SER A 172 -8.49 21.33 -0.65
N LEU A 173 -9.42 21.54 0.27
CA LEU A 173 -10.06 20.50 1.07
C LEU A 173 -11.56 20.42 0.74
N LYS A 174 -12.03 19.20 0.55
CA LYS A 174 -13.46 18.87 0.49
C LYS A 174 -13.79 17.79 1.51
N ILE A 175 -14.76 18.04 2.36
CA ILE A 175 -15.14 17.18 3.48
C ILE A 175 -16.56 16.69 3.36
N ILE A 176 -16.81 15.48 3.84
CA ILE A 176 -18.15 14.97 4.07
C ILE A 176 -18.67 15.57 5.39
N THR A 177 -19.66 16.45 5.30
CA THR A 177 -20.28 17.14 6.45
C THR A 177 -21.47 16.36 7.01
N ALA A 178 -21.25 15.07 7.29
CA ALA A 178 -22.27 14.19 7.85
C ALA A 178 -21.60 13.19 8.81
N PRO A 179 -22.34 12.58 9.77
CA PRO A 179 -21.76 11.62 10.69
C PRO A 179 -21.33 10.34 9.98
N PHE A 180 -20.26 9.71 10.48
CA PHE A 180 -19.79 8.40 10.02
C PHE A 180 -20.83 7.31 10.29
N LEU A 181 -21.29 7.19 11.52
CA LEU A 181 -22.35 6.27 11.92
C LEU A 181 -23.67 7.02 12.03
N CYS A 182 -24.60 6.71 11.14
CA CYS A 182 -25.94 7.27 11.15
C CYS A 182 -26.84 6.53 12.15
N PRO A 183 -27.75 7.23 12.84
CA PRO A 183 -28.73 6.60 13.76
C PRO A 183 -29.59 5.54 13.09
N THR A 184 -29.95 5.76 11.81
CA THR A 184 -30.77 4.83 11.02
C THR A 184 -30.23 4.70 9.60
N GLU A 185 -30.51 3.57 8.96
CA GLU A 185 -30.22 3.34 7.55
C GLU A 185 -30.87 4.40 6.63
N GLN A 186 -32.15 4.77 6.93
CA GLN A 186 -32.85 5.79 6.14
C GLN A 186 -32.11 7.12 6.17
N LEU A 187 -31.66 7.55 7.34
CA LEU A 187 -30.93 8.80 7.49
C LEU A 187 -29.57 8.75 6.77
N CYS A 188 -28.90 7.59 6.78
CA CYS A 188 -27.67 7.39 6.02
C CYS A 188 -27.92 7.55 4.51
N ARG A 189 -28.99 6.94 3.99
CA ARG A 189 -29.40 7.10 2.58
C ARG A 189 -29.71 8.55 2.23
N ASP A 190 -30.34 9.30 3.16
CA ASP A 190 -30.68 10.71 2.91
C ASP A 190 -29.43 11.59 2.92
N PHE A 191 -28.46 11.36 3.82
CA PHE A 191 -27.16 12.04 3.78
C PHE A 191 -26.40 11.75 2.49
N ARG A 192 -26.41 10.50 2.00
CA ARG A 192 -25.74 10.13 0.72
C ARG A 192 -26.30 10.91 -0.48
N LYS A 193 -27.59 11.29 -0.46
CA LYS A 193 -28.23 12.09 -1.53
C LYS A 193 -27.91 13.58 -1.47
N MET A 194 -27.38 14.08 -0.36
CA MET A 194 -26.97 15.48 -0.26
C MET A 194 -25.92 15.80 -1.32
N LYS A 195 -26.09 16.90 -2.06
CA LYS A 195 -25.24 17.27 -3.20
C LYS A 195 -23.74 17.23 -2.87
N ASP A 196 -23.34 17.73 -1.70
CA ASP A 196 -21.94 17.81 -1.30
C ASP A 196 -21.38 16.42 -0.95
N VAL A 197 -22.19 15.54 -0.36
CA VAL A 197 -21.81 14.16 -0.02
C VAL A 197 -21.73 13.31 -1.29
N ALA A 198 -22.80 13.30 -2.10
CA ALA A 198 -22.85 12.60 -3.38
C ALA A 198 -21.71 13.07 -4.31
N GLY A 199 -21.44 14.37 -4.36
CA GLY A 199 -20.36 14.94 -5.17
C GLY A 199 -18.96 14.47 -4.78
N ILE A 200 -18.76 13.93 -3.57
CA ILE A 200 -17.51 13.30 -3.15
C ILE A 200 -17.56 11.79 -3.42
N LEU A 201 -18.58 11.09 -2.92
CA LEU A 201 -18.65 9.63 -2.96
C LEU A 201 -18.81 9.09 -4.38
N ASP A 202 -19.63 9.71 -5.23
CA ASP A 202 -19.88 9.26 -6.61
C ASP A 202 -18.68 9.50 -7.54
N HIS A 203 -17.80 10.46 -7.18
CA HIS A 203 -16.61 10.80 -7.95
C HIS A 203 -15.30 10.23 -7.38
N ALA A 204 -15.37 9.42 -6.33
CA ALA A 204 -14.18 8.86 -5.69
C ALA A 204 -13.31 8.03 -6.64
N LYS A 205 -13.91 7.33 -7.60
CA LYS A 205 -13.22 6.57 -8.65
C LYS A 205 -12.33 7.44 -9.57
N ASP A 206 -12.59 8.76 -9.64
CA ASP A 206 -11.83 9.69 -10.46
C ASP A 206 -10.60 10.25 -9.71
N PHE A 207 -10.38 9.84 -8.47
CA PHE A 207 -9.22 10.26 -7.70
C PHE A 207 -7.94 9.62 -8.23
N ASP A 208 -6.86 10.39 -8.18
CA ASP A 208 -5.54 9.92 -8.63
C ASP A 208 -4.92 8.98 -7.60
N MET A 209 -5.25 9.17 -6.32
CA MET A 209 -4.81 8.35 -5.21
C MET A 209 -5.90 8.27 -4.15
N THR A 210 -6.04 7.11 -3.54
CA THR A 210 -6.85 6.91 -2.32
C THR A 210 -5.96 6.35 -1.23
N LEU A 211 -5.84 7.07 -0.12
CA LEU A 211 -5.02 6.68 1.03
C LEU A 211 -5.91 6.13 2.13
N VAL A 212 -5.72 4.86 2.47
CA VAL A 212 -6.59 4.15 3.41
C VAL A 212 -5.80 3.55 4.58
N GLY A 213 -6.41 3.62 5.77
CA GLY A 213 -6.02 2.79 6.90
C GLY A 213 -6.71 1.43 6.80
N ILE A 214 -6.07 0.40 7.34
CA ILE A 214 -6.66 -0.93 7.50
C ILE A 214 -7.00 -1.09 8.98
N GLY A 215 -8.28 -1.33 9.31
CA GLY A 215 -8.76 -1.52 10.68
C GLY A 215 -8.31 -2.85 11.26
N GLU A 216 -8.35 -2.97 12.59
CA GLU A 216 -8.03 -4.21 13.32
C GLU A 216 -9.21 -5.18 13.29
N GLU A 217 -8.91 -6.48 13.46
CA GLU A 217 -9.94 -7.49 13.66
C GLU A 217 -10.72 -7.21 14.96
N PRO A 218 -12.06 -7.20 14.92
CA PRO A 218 -12.86 -7.10 16.13
C PRO A 218 -12.84 -8.43 16.89
N MET A 219 -12.01 -8.52 17.95
CA MET A 219 -11.79 -9.77 18.69
C MET A 219 -12.58 -9.86 19.99
N ASP A 220 -12.84 -8.75 20.66
CA ASP A 220 -13.45 -8.72 21.99
C ASP A 220 -14.58 -7.67 22.02
N PRO A 221 -15.84 -8.10 22.24
CA PRO A 221 -16.95 -7.17 22.34
C PRO A 221 -16.84 -6.15 23.49
N ASP A 222 -16.11 -6.49 24.53
CA ASP A 222 -15.93 -5.64 25.71
C ASP A 222 -14.69 -4.74 25.60
N ALA A 223 -13.76 -5.08 24.69
CA ALA A 223 -12.69 -4.19 24.26
C ALA A 223 -13.25 -3.28 23.17
N ALA A 224 -13.71 -2.10 23.55
CA ALA A 224 -14.13 -1.08 22.60
C ALA A 224 -13.11 -0.96 21.46
N LEU A 225 -13.55 -1.09 20.22
CA LEU A 225 -12.75 -0.66 19.07
C LEU A 225 -12.53 0.85 19.25
N SER A 226 -11.41 1.21 19.86
CA SER A 226 -11.15 2.51 20.48
C SER A 226 -11.31 3.71 19.53
N ASP A 227 -11.37 3.44 18.24
CA ASP A 227 -11.46 4.46 17.19
C ASP A 227 -12.88 4.57 16.59
N TYR A 228 -13.82 3.66 16.95
CA TYR A 228 -15.16 3.59 16.39
C TYR A 228 -16.24 3.91 17.42
N PRO A 229 -17.33 4.60 17.02
CA PRO A 229 -18.47 4.89 17.88
C PRO A 229 -19.43 3.68 17.95
N PHE A 230 -18.88 2.46 18.14
CA PHE A 230 -19.66 1.23 18.19
C PHE A 230 -19.90 0.80 19.63
N ASP A 231 -21.11 0.32 19.87
CA ASP A 231 -21.45 -0.35 21.13
C ASP A 231 -21.10 -1.85 21.09
N THR A 232 -21.22 -2.50 22.23
CA THR A 232 -20.91 -3.93 22.40
C THR A 232 -21.74 -4.84 21.48
N GLU A 233 -22.99 -4.49 21.19
CA GLU A 233 -23.88 -5.29 20.33
C GLU A 233 -23.42 -5.21 18.88
N MET A 234 -23.06 -4.02 18.40
CA MET A 234 -22.47 -3.83 17.05
C MET A 234 -21.19 -4.62 16.88
N ILE A 235 -20.31 -4.65 17.89
CA ILE A 235 -19.07 -5.43 17.82
C ILE A 235 -19.35 -6.93 17.81
N ARG A 236 -20.32 -7.42 18.60
CA ARG A 236 -20.75 -8.83 18.55
C ARG A 236 -21.29 -9.22 17.18
N ASP A 237 -22.06 -8.34 16.54
CA ASP A 237 -22.58 -8.57 15.20
C ASP A 237 -21.45 -8.69 14.17
N LEU A 238 -20.44 -7.81 14.24
CA LEU A 238 -19.22 -7.89 13.39
C LEU A 238 -18.50 -9.23 13.55
N ILE A 239 -18.25 -9.64 14.80
CA ILE A 239 -17.58 -10.92 15.11
C ILE A 239 -18.41 -12.10 14.60
N ALA A 240 -19.71 -12.09 14.83
CA ALA A 240 -20.61 -13.18 14.42
C ALA A 240 -20.69 -13.35 12.89
N ASN A 241 -20.50 -12.24 12.15
CA ASN A 241 -20.44 -12.22 10.69
C ASN A 241 -19.03 -12.41 10.12
N GLY A 242 -18.05 -12.79 10.95
CA GLY A 242 -16.71 -13.18 10.50
C GLY A 242 -15.81 -12.01 10.08
N ALA A 243 -16.11 -10.80 10.52
CA ALA A 243 -15.28 -9.64 10.20
C ALA A 243 -13.86 -9.80 10.72
N VAL A 244 -12.85 -9.68 9.85
CA VAL A 244 -11.43 -9.71 10.21
C VAL A 244 -10.77 -8.33 10.16
N GLY A 245 -11.44 -7.35 9.59
CA GLY A 245 -10.94 -5.98 9.46
C GLY A 245 -11.91 -5.10 8.69
N ASP A 246 -11.50 -3.85 8.48
CA ASP A 246 -12.25 -2.91 7.66
C ASP A 246 -11.35 -1.96 6.88
N ILE A 247 -11.91 -1.37 5.84
CA ILE A 247 -11.42 -0.17 5.17
C ILE A 247 -12.60 0.80 5.05
N CYS A 248 -12.42 2.04 5.51
CA CYS A 248 -13.48 3.05 5.50
C CYS A 248 -14.73 2.65 6.29
N GLY A 249 -14.63 1.77 7.28
CA GLY A 249 -15.78 1.22 8.00
C GLY A 249 -16.58 0.15 7.24
N ASN A 250 -16.11 -0.26 6.07
CA ASN A 250 -16.65 -1.42 5.37
C ASN A 250 -15.92 -2.66 5.90
N PHE A 251 -16.62 -3.46 6.68
CA PHE A 251 -16.07 -4.67 7.30
C PHE A 251 -16.09 -5.85 6.32
N PHE A 252 -15.02 -6.64 6.32
CA PHE A 252 -14.85 -7.78 5.43
C PHE A 252 -14.30 -9.01 6.18
N ASP A 253 -14.58 -10.18 5.63
CA ASP A 253 -14.09 -11.47 6.10
C ASP A 253 -12.67 -11.76 5.58
N ILE A 254 -12.12 -12.92 5.92
CA ILE A 254 -10.78 -13.34 5.52
C ILE A 254 -10.63 -13.51 4.01
N ASP A 255 -11.72 -13.79 3.30
CA ASP A 255 -11.76 -13.95 1.84
C ASP A 255 -11.92 -12.58 1.13
N GLY A 256 -12.04 -11.50 1.88
CA GLY A 256 -12.27 -10.15 1.37
C GLY A 256 -13.73 -9.86 1.00
N ASN A 257 -14.68 -10.73 1.32
CA ASN A 257 -16.09 -10.44 1.09
C ASN A 257 -16.63 -9.51 2.17
N LEU A 258 -17.51 -8.59 1.77
CA LEU A 258 -18.18 -7.73 2.73
C LEU A 258 -19.06 -8.51 3.69
N CYS A 259 -18.93 -8.23 4.98
CA CYS A 259 -19.79 -8.77 6.01
C CYS A 259 -21.18 -8.11 5.96
N ASP A 260 -22.24 -8.91 5.96
CA ASP A 260 -23.62 -8.41 6.06
C ASP A 260 -23.95 -8.16 7.53
N THR A 261 -23.81 -6.93 7.95
CA THR A 261 -23.94 -6.50 9.35
C THR A 261 -25.00 -5.43 9.51
N ALA A 262 -25.62 -5.37 10.69
CA ALA A 262 -26.64 -4.37 11.02
C ALA A 262 -26.14 -2.92 10.89
N ILE A 263 -24.83 -2.70 11.06
CA ILE A 263 -24.25 -1.36 10.95
C ILE A 263 -23.85 -0.98 9.53
N GLY A 264 -23.63 -1.94 8.63
CA GLY A 264 -23.10 -1.70 7.27
C GLY A 264 -23.88 -0.63 6.50
N ASN A 265 -25.21 -0.71 6.52
CA ASN A 265 -26.08 0.27 5.86
C ASN A 265 -26.20 1.62 6.60
N ARG A 266 -25.62 1.73 7.81
CA ARG A 266 -25.65 2.95 8.63
C ARG A 266 -24.33 3.72 8.58
N ILE A 267 -23.30 3.15 7.95
CA ILE A 267 -21.99 3.78 7.79
C ILE A 267 -21.99 4.67 6.56
N LEU A 268 -21.60 5.93 6.75
CA LEU A 268 -21.45 6.90 5.68
C LEU A 268 -19.98 7.00 5.26
N SER A 269 -19.64 6.27 4.23
CA SER A 269 -18.29 6.22 3.65
C SER A 269 -18.36 5.88 2.15
N VAL A 270 -17.21 5.93 1.47
CA VAL A 270 -17.06 5.34 0.14
C VAL A 270 -17.33 3.84 0.22
N ASP A 271 -17.95 3.28 -0.80
CA ASP A 271 -18.14 1.83 -0.92
C ASP A 271 -16.80 1.17 -1.25
N ILE A 272 -16.36 0.21 -0.43
CA ILE A 272 -15.09 -0.49 -0.65
C ILE A 272 -15.06 -1.21 -2.00
N ARG A 273 -16.20 -1.66 -2.54
CA ARG A 273 -16.32 -2.31 -3.85
C ARG A 273 -15.94 -1.39 -5.02
N GLU A 274 -15.90 -0.08 -4.78
CA GLU A 274 -15.45 0.89 -5.77
C GLU A 274 -13.91 1.07 -5.75
N LEU A 275 -13.23 0.73 -4.64
CA LEU A 275 -11.77 0.92 -4.51
C LEU A 275 -10.96 0.25 -5.63
N PRO A 276 -11.25 -0.99 -6.07
CA PRO A 276 -10.51 -1.61 -7.17
C PRO A 276 -10.62 -0.87 -8.52
N LYS A 277 -11.56 0.10 -8.62
CA LYS A 277 -11.73 0.94 -9.80
C LYS A 277 -10.99 2.28 -9.70
N HIS A 278 -10.41 2.57 -8.53
CA HIS A 278 -9.61 3.78 -8.35
C HIS A 278 -8.26 3.63 -9.06
N LYS A 279 -7.64 4.74 -9.43
CA LYS A 279 -6.36 4.71 -10.16
C LYS A 279 -5.21 4.16 -9.32
N MET A 280 -5.24 4.38 -8.01
CA MET A 280 -4.23 3.91 -7.07
C MET A 280 -4.77 3.95 -5.65
N VAL A 281 -4.83 2.80 -4.99
CA VAL A 281 -5.20 2.68 -3.58
C VAL A 281 -3.97 2.31 -2.76
N VAL A 282 -3.58 3.19 -1.84
CA VAL A 282 -2.44 3.00 -0.94
C VAL A 282 -2.97 2.68 0.45
N GLY A 283 -2.75 1.44 0.88
CA GLY A 283 -3.06 0.99 2.23
C GLY A 283 -1.86 1.10 3.17
N ILE A 284 -2.10 1.51 4.41
CA ILE A 284 -1.09 1.45 5.47
C ILE A 284 -1.63 0.71 6.67
N GLY A 285 -0.85 -0.24 7.15
CA GLY A 285 -1.16 -1.02 8.34
C GLY A 285 -0.04 -1.96 8.73
N GLY A 286 0.08 -2.25 10.02
CA GLY A 286 1.06 -3.18 10.55
C GLY A 286 0.82 -3.46 12.03
N GLY A 287 1.56 -4.42 12.56
CA GLY A 287 1.39 -4.97 13.89
C GLY A 287 0.63 -6.31 13.88
N SER A 288 0.85 -7.10 14.92
CA SER A 288 0.37 -8.49 14.99
C SER A 288 -1.15 -8.64 14.85
N ARG A 289 -1.91 -7.66 15.35
CA ARG A 289 -3.38 -7.66 15.31
C ARG A 289 -3.97 -7.32 13.94
N LYS A 290 -3.12 -6.93 12.96
CA LYS A 290 -3.56 -6.57 11.60
C LYS A 290 -3.26 -7.62 10.54
N VAL A 291 -2.65 -8.75 10.92
CA VAL A 291 -2.28 -9.80 9.96
C VAL A 291 -3.50 -10.31 9.18
N ARG A 292 -4.58 -10.67 9.88
CA ARG A 292 -5.81 -11.17 9.25
C ARG A 292 -6.54 -10.07 8.48
N SER A 293 -6.58 -8.86 9.02
CA SER A 293 -7.19 -7.70 8.35
C SER A 293 -6.48 -7.37 7.04
N ILE A 294 -5.14 -7.40 7.04
CA ILE A 294 -4.34 -7.15 5.82
C ILE A 294 -4.57 -8.27 4.82
N LEU A 295 -4.58 -9.54 5.25
CA LEU A 295 -4.85 -10.67 4.36
C LEU A 295 -6.22 -10.56 3.71
N GLY A 296 -7.28 -10.29 4.48
CA GLY A 296 -8.63 -10.09 3.95
C GLY A 296 -8.71 -8.90 2.97
N ALA A 297 -8.02 -7.79 3.26
CA ALA A 297 -7.94 -6.64 2.35
C ALA A 297 -7.24 -6.99 1.02
N LEU A 298 -6.22 -7.84 1.06
CA LEU A 298 -5.50 -8.33 -0.12
C LEU A 298 -6.34 -9.31 -0.94
N HIS A 299 -7.04 -10.25 -0.30
CA HIS A 299 -7.96 -11.16 -0.96
C HIS A 299 -9.13 -10.42 -1.66
N GLY A 300 -9.64 -9.35 -1.04
CA GLY A 300 -10.66 -8.50 -1.64
C GLY A 300 -10.17 -7.62 -2.80
N GLY A 301 -8.86 -7.59 -3.07
CA GLY A 301 -8.26 -6.76 -4.12
C GLY A 301 -8.45 -5.26 -3.88
N TYR A 302 -8.51 -4.82 -2.61
CA TYR A 302 -8.83 -3.44 -2.25
C TYR A 302 -7.63 -2.50 -2.31
N LEU A 303 -6.42 -3.02 -2.51
CA LEU A 303 -5.18 -2.25 -2.46
C LEU A 303 -4.37 -2.45 -3.74
N ASP A 304 -3.73 -1.38 -4.22
CA ASP A 304 -2.69 -1.44 -5.25
C ASP A 304 -1.30 -1.40 -4.62
N ILE A 305 -1.16 -0.65 -3.52
CA ILE A 305 0.11 -0.48 -2.79
C ILE A 305 -0.14 -0.73 -1.31
N LEU A 306 0.75 -1.49 -0.70
CA LEU A 306 0.73 -1.74 0.75
C LEU A 306 2.01 -1.19 1.41
N ILE A 307 1.85 -0.38 2.46
CA ILE A 307 2.92 0.02 3.37
C ILE A 307 2.72 -0.77 4.67
N THR A 308 3.65 -1.66 5.00
CA THR A 308 3.54 -2.52 6.19
C THR A 308 4.91 -2.77 6.83
N ASP A 309 4.92 -3.46 7.96
CA ASP A 309 6.16 -3.85 8.65
C ASP A 309 6.58 -5.29 8.35
N SER A 310 7.86 -5.58 8.56
CA SER A 310 8.47 -6.86 8.19
C SER A 310 7.86 -8.07 8.90
N ARG A 311 7.50 -7.95 10.18
CA ARG A 311 6.88 -9.05 10.93
C ARG A 311 5.47 -9.32 10.45
N THR A 312 4.70 -8.26 10.21
CA THR A 312 3.34 -8.38 9.66
C THR A 312 3.39 -8.96 8.26
N ALA A 313 4.28 -8.48 7.39
CA ALA A 313 4.44 -8.99 6.03
C ALA A 313 4.78 -10.48 6.00
N MET A 314 5.76 -10.93 6.81
CA MET A 314 6.12 -12.36 6.95
C MET A 314 4.93 -13.20 7.41
N ALA A 315 4.18 -12.72 8.42
CA ALA A 315 3.02 -13.44 8.94
C ALA A 315 1.88 -13.53 7.91
N VAL A 316 1.65 -12.48 7.12
CA VAL A 316 0.66 -12.48 6.02
C VAL A 316 1.05 -13.49 4.94
N VAL A 317 2.31 -13.49 4.50
CA VAL A 317 2.81 -14.44 3.49
C VAL A 317 2.69 -15.89 4.00
N GLU A 318 3.06 -16.15 5.24
CA GLU A 318 2.95 -17.49 5.84
C GLU A 318 1.49 -17.94 5.94
N MET A 319 0.59 -17.05 6.38
CA MET A 319 -0.84 -17.34 6.46
C MET A 319 -1.44 -17.60 5.07
N GLU A 320 -1.05 -16.86 4.06
CA GLU A 320 -1.49 -17.08 2.68
C GLU A 320 -1.04 -18.44 2.13
N LYS A 321 0.21 -18.84 2.38
CA LYS A 321 0.70 -20.18 1.98
C LYS A 321 -0.11 -21.30 2.62
N GLN A 322 -0.45 -21.16 3.91
CA GLN A 322 -1.30 -22.11 4.62
C GLN A 322 -2.75 -22.10 4.09
N TYR A 323 -3.24 -20.92 3.70
CA TYR A 323 -4.58 -20.76 3.14
C TYR A 323 -4.71 -21.47 1.78
N ARG A 324 -3.74 -21.29 0.88
CA ARG A 324 -3.71 -21.95 -0.45
C ARG A 324 -3.46 -23.46 -0.39
N ALA A 325 -2.95 -23.98 0.72
CA ALA A 325 -2.68 -25.40 0.91
C ALA A 325 -3.90 -26.20 1.38
N LYS A 326 -4.97 -25.54 1.76
CA LYS A 326 -6.26 -26.13 2.18
C LYS A 326 -7.20 -26.33 1.00
#